data_e8286a440ecca315b659271fb2c6cbe7
#
_entry.id   e8286a440ecca315b659271fb2c6cbe7
#
_cell.length_a   1.000
_cell.length_b   1.000
_cell.length_c   1.000
_cell.angle_alpha   90.00
_cell.angle_beta   90.00
_cell.angle_gamma   90.00
#
_symmetry.space_group_name_H-M   'P 1'
#
loop_
_entity.id
_entity.type
_entity.pdbx_description
1 polymer ?
#
loop_
_entity_poly.entity_id
_entity_poly.type
_entity_poly.pdbx_seq_one_letter_code
_entity_poly.pdbx_strand_id
1 'polypeptide(L)'
;PFIGESLSVLEVLGVICAVPAVVLLSSQDGLPKLNDIVKSRVIGLSLVVGTNIGLAGIFTSKADPEAGQLPVLIILGMGVLLLTPVARIRSGSFWPDVEVRKFGFVLGCTSGIAFILSTAAYMRGSVAVITALIALCPGVSVIVAWKFLKEEISALQITGGVFGVVSVILFAMGT
;
A
#
# COMPACT_ATOMS: atom_id res chain seq x y z
N PRO A 1 0.47 -18.14 10.38
CA PRO A 1 0.00 -18.94 11.51
C PRO A 1 -1.20 -18.32 12.22
N PHE A 2 -1.39 -16.99 12.19
CA PHE A 2 -2.50 -16.32 12.89
C PHE A 2 -3.85 -16.41 12.18
N ILE A 3 -3.88 -16.74 10.89
CA ILE A 3 -5.10 -16.72 10.04
C ILE A 3 -5.48 -18.14 9.59
N GLY A 4 -4.64 -19.14 9.88
CA GLY A 4 -4.85 -20.53 9.44
C GLY A 4 -4.48 -20.75 7.96
N GLU A 5 -3.89 -19.78 7.29
CA GLU A 5 -3.35 -19.94 5.95
C GLU A 5 -2.00 -20.68 6.00
N SER A 6 -1.85 -21.74 5.25
CA SER A 6 -0.57 -22.40 4.99
C SER A 6 0.02 -21.82 3.71
N LEU A 7 1.04 -20.99 3.86
CA LEU A 7 1.77 -20.48 2.71
C LEU A 7 2.62 -21.59 2.09
N SER A 8 2.59 -21.69 0.78
CA SER A 8 3.52 -22.54 0.03
C SER A 8 4.94 -22.00 0.12
N VAL A 9 5.94 -22.86 -0.12
CA VAL A 9 7.35 -22.44 -0.12
C VAL A 9 7.60 -21.32 -1.13
N LEU A 10 6.91 -21.36 -2.28
CA LEU A 10 7.03 -20.34 -3.32
C LEU A 10 6.45 -19.00 -2.87
N GLU A 11 5.33 -18.98 -2.16
CA GLU A 11 4.75 -17.75 -1.60
C GLU A 11 5.66 -17.14 -0.54
N VAL A 12 6.29 -17.95 0.31
CA VAL A 12 7.29 -17.48 1.30
C VAL A 12 8.49 -16.83 0.59
N LEU A 13 9.02 -17.47 -0.46
CA LEU A 13 10.09 -16.89 -1.28
C LEU A 13 9.64 -15.60 -1.97
N GLY A 14 8.39 -15.56 -2.45
CA GLY A 14 7.79 -14.35 -3.00
C GLY A 14 7.79 -13.18 -2.01
N VAL A 15 7.38 -13.42 -0.76
CA VAL A 15 7.43 -12.41 0.32
C VAL A 15 8.87 -11.96 0.59
N ILE A 16 9.82 -12.90 0.66
CA ILE A 16 11.24 -12.58 0.86
C ILE A 16 11.78 -11.69 -0.26
N CYS A 17 11.36 -11.91 -1.51
CA CYS A 17 11.74 -11.07 -2.65
C CYS A 17 11.01 -9.72 -2.65
N ALA A 18 9.76 -9.64 -2.15
CA ALA A 18 9.00 -8.40 -2.09
C ALA A 18 9.63 -7.34 -1.17
N VAL A 19 10.20 -7.76 -0.03
CA VAL A 19 10.81 -6.83 0.93
C VAL A 19 11.95 -6.00 0.32
N PRO A 20 13.00 -6.60 -0.27
CA PRO A 20 14.04 -5.83 -0.93
C PRO A 20 13.51 -5.06 -2.16
N ALA A 21 12.52 -5.58 -2.88
CA ALA A 21 11.88 -4.86 -3.98
C ALA A 21 11.32 -3.51 -3.52
N VAL A 22 10.53 -3.50 -2.46
CA VAL A 22 9.92 -2.27 -1.92
C VAL A 22 10.99 -1.29 -1.44
N VAL A 23 12.00 -1.77 -0.72
CA VAL A 23 13.10 -0.92 -0.20
C VAL A 23 13.87 -0.28 -1.35
N LEU A 24 14.26 -1.05 -2.35
CA LEU A 24 15.03 -0.56 -3.50
C LEU A 24 14.22 0.38 -4.39
N LEU A 25 12.95 0.07 -4.65
CA LEU A 25 12.05 0.94 -5.43
C LEU A 25 11.80 2.29 -4.74
N SER A 26 11.78 2.32 -3.42
CA SER A 26 11.57 3.54 -2.64
C SER A 26 12.85 4.37 -2.47
N SER A 27 14.02 3.86 -2.89
CA SER A 27 15.32 4.50 -2.72
C SER A 27 15.71 5.29 -3.97
N GLN A 28 15.41 6.59 -4.00
CA GLN A 28 15.77 7.49 -5.12
C GLN A 28 17.26 7.90 -5.07
N ASP A 29 17.74 8.34 -3.90
CA ASP A 29 19.06 8.94 -3.70
C ASP A 29 20.11 8.00 -3.10
N GLY A 30 19.89 6.69 -3.15
CA GLY A 30 20.74 5.68 -2.56
C GLY A 30 20.14 5.01 -1.31
N LEU A 31 20.78 3.94 -0.85
CA LEU A 31 20.30 3.23 0.33
C LEU A 31 20.48 4.10 1.57
N PRO A 32 19.43 4.32 2.37
CA PRO A 32 19.55 5.08 3.61
C PRO A 32 20.51 4.38 4.57
N LYS A 33 21.39 5.15 5.21
CA LYS A 33 22.31 4.58 6.20
C LYS A 33 21.50 4.01 7.37
N LEU A 34 21.82 2.79 7.79
CA LEU A 34 21.12 2.09 8.88
C LEU A 34 21.00 2.92 10.16
N ASN A 35 22.01 3.74 10.47
CA ASN A 35 21.99 4.63 11.64
C ASN A 35 20.95 5.77 11.53
N ASP A 36 20.74 6.29 10.33
CA ASP A 36 19.74 7.36 10.08
C ASP A 36 18.32 6.76 10.09
N ILE A 37 18.22 5.51 9.67
CA ILE A 37 17.00 4.72 9.68
C ILE A 37 16.49 4.54 11.12
N VAL A 38 17.32 4.01 12.02
CA VAL A 38 16.91 3.64 13.38
C VAL A 38 16.56 4.89 14.24
N LYS A 39 17.16 6.03 13.96
CA LYS A 39 16.88 7.30 14.67
C LYS A 39 15.70 8.11 14.08
N SER A 40 15.20 7.75 12.93
CA SER A 40 14.17 8.51 12.23
C SER A 40 12.78 8.25 12.82
N ARG A 41 12.12 9.34 13.25
CA ARG A 41 10.69 9.34 13.63
C ARG A 41 9.79 8.79 12.51
N VAL A 42 10.27 8.88 11.26
CA VAL A 42 9.59 8.39 10.06
C VAL A 42 9.41 6.88 10.09
N ILE A 43 10.39 6.11 10.60
CA ILE A 43 10.28 4.65 10.68
C ILE A 43 9.26 4.20 11.70
N GLY A 44 9.24 4.84 12.87
CA GLY A 44 8.20 4.54 13.85
C GLY A 44 6.81 4.77 13.26
N LEU A 45 6.61 5.87 12.53
CA LEU A 45 5.35 6.16 11.84
C LEU A 45 5.06 5.15 10.72
N SER A 46 6.07 4.77 9.93
CA SER A 46 5.91 3.79 8.85
C SER A 46 5.55 2.41 9.37
N LEU A 47 6.14 1.98 10.49
CA LEU A 47 5.78 0.72 11.16
C LEU A 47 4.33 0.74 11.66
N VAL A 48 3.89 1.85 12.27
CA VAL A 48 2.50 2.01 12.71
C VAL A 48 1.55 1.94 11.52
N VAL A 49 1.84 2.65 10.43
CA VAL A 49 1.01 2.64 9.21
C VAL A 49 1.00 1.24 8.59
N GLY A 50 2.15 0.60 8.43
CA GLY A 50 2.25 -0.75 7.87
C GLY A 50 1.49 -1.78 8.70
N THR A 51 1.60 -1.71 10.03
CA THR A 51 0.84 -2.58 10.94
C THR A 51 -0.67 -2.36 10.80
N ASN A 52 -1.13 -1.10 10.71
CA ASN A 52 -2.54 -0.79 10.51
C ASN A 52 -3.06 -1.32 9.17
N ILE A 53 -2.30 -1.18 8.08
CA ILE A 53 -2.68 -1.72 6.76
C ILE A 53 -2.77 -3.25 6.82
N GLY A 54 -1.80 -3.91 7.46
CA GLY A 54 -1.82 -5.37 7.64
C GLY A 54 -3.02 -5.85 8.45
N LEU A 55 -3.32 -5.19 9.57
CA LEU A 55 -4.49 -5.48 10.40
C LEU A 55 -5.79 -5.25 9.63
N ALA A 56 -5.90 -4.14 8.89
CA ALA A 56 -7.07 -3.86 8.06
C ALA A 56 -7.29 -4.96 7.01
N GLY A 57 -6.22 -5.46 6.37
CA GLY A 57 -6.29 -6.60 5.45
C GLY A 57 -6.82 -7.87 6.12
N ILE A 58 -6.33 -8.20 7.32
CA ILE A 58 -6.78 -9.35 8.11
C ILE A 58 -8.27 -9.22 8.48
N PHE A 59 -8.70 -8.05 8.96
CA PHE A 59 -10.11 -7.83 9.29
C PHE A 59 -11.01 -7.91 8.07
N THR A 60 -10.56 -7.36 6.94
CA THR A 60 -11.30 -7.40 5.68
C THR A 60 -11.44 -8.83 5.14
N SER A 61 -10.39 -9.65 5.25
CA SER A 61 -10.44 -11.04 4.80
C SER A 61 -11.38 -11.93 5.63
N LYS A 62 -11.66 -11.52 6.86
CA LYS A 62 -12.59 -12.22 7.77
C LYS A 62 -14.01 -11.65 7.71
N ALA A 63 -14.24 -10.60 6.94
CA ALA A 63 -15.57 -10.07 6.73
C ALA A 63 -16.42 -11.06 5.93
N ASP A 64 -17.71 -11.14 6.27
CA ASP A 64 -18.64 -11.99 5.55
C ASP A 64 -18.71 -11.55 4.08
N PRO A 65 -18.51 -12.47 3.11
CA PRO A 65 -18.66 -12.16 1.68
C PRO A 65 -20.03 -11.56 1.33
N GLU A 66 -21.08 -11.89 2.08
CA GLU A 66 -22.42 -11.32 1.90
C GLU A 66 -22.51 -9.84 2.30
N ALA A 67 -21.60 -9.38 3.17
CA ALA A 67 -21.51 -7.96 3.53
C ALA A 67 -21.06 -7.07 2.36
N GLY A 68 -20.55 -7.64 1.28
CA GLY A 68 -20.13 -6.92 0.07
C GLY A 68 -19.14 -5.80 0.37
N GLN A 69 -19.48 -4.56 0.00
CA GLN A 69 -18.62 -3.39 0.19
C GLN A 69 -18.89 -2.61 1.50
N LEU A 70 -19.74 -3.12 2.37
CA LEU A 70 -20.08 -2.46 3.63
C LEU A 70 -18.84 -2.15 4.50
N PRO A 71 -17.86 -3.06 4.66
CA PRO A 71 -16.64 -2.77 5.42
C PRO A 71 -15.88 -1.56 4.88
N VAL A 72 -15.80 -1.39 3.54
CA VAL A 72 -15.14 -0.24 2.91
C VAL A 72 -15.88 1.05 3.25
N LEU A 73 -17.20 1.06 3.14
CA LEU A 73 -18.02 2.24 3.46
C LEU A 73 -17.85 2.66 4.92
N ILE A 74 -17.79 1.70 5.84
CA ILE A 74 -17.56 1.98 7.25
C ILE A 74 -16.17 2.58 7.47
N ILE A 75 -15.12 2.00 6.91
CA ILE A 75 -13.74 2.50 7.05
C ILE A 75 -13.62 3.91 6.49
N LEU A 76 -14.13 4.16 5.28
CA LEU A 76 -14.08 5.48 4.66
C LEU A 76 -14.94 6.50 5.42
N GLY A 77 -16.13 6.10 5.87
CA GLY A 77 -17.00 6.95 6.67
C GLY A 77 -16.37 7.35 8.00
N MET A 78 -15.78 6.41 8.71
CA MET A 78 -15.02 6.68 9.94
C MET A 78 -13.82 7.58 9.68
N GLY A 79 -13.11 7.38 8.57
CA GLY A 79 -12.02 8.27 8.14
C GLY A 79 -12.49 9.71 7.97
N VAL A 80 -13.60 9.93 7.29
CA VAL A 80 -14.19 11.27 7.12
C VAL A 80 -14.59 11.87 8.47
N LEU A 81 -15.28 11.11 9.32
CA LEU A 81 -15.73 11.58 10.64
C LEU A 81 -14.57 11.98 11.54
N LEU A 82 -13.47 11.24 11.53
CA LEU A 82 -12.32 11.49 12.38
C LEU A 82 -11.40 12.58 11.81
N LEU A 83 -11.20 12.63 10.49
CA LEU A 83 -10.27 13.58 9.88
C LEU A 83 -10.87 14.97 9.69
N THR A 84 -12.18 15.09 9.49
CA THR A 84 -12.83 16.39 9.29
C THR A 84 -12.63 17.36 10.45
N PRO A 85 -12.82 16.97 11.72
CA PRO A 85 -12.53 17.85 12.86
C PRO A 85 -11.05 18.26 12.94
N VAL A 86 -10.15 17.31 12.69
CA VAL A 86 -8.69 17.56 12.69
C VAL A 86 -8.30 18.55 11.59
N ALA A 87 -8.85 18.37 10.40
CA ALA A 87 -8.63 19.30 9.29
C ALA A 87 -9.11 20.71 9.64
N ARG A 88 -10.31 20.84 10.22
CA ARG A 88 -10.83 22.14 10.65
C ARG A 88 -9.97 22.83 11.69
N ILE A 89 -9.49 22.09 12.70
CA ILE A 89 -8.63 22.64 13.75
C ILE A 89 -7.32 23.17 13.17
N ARG A 90 -6.76 22.47 12.17
CA ARG A 90 -5.47 22.82 11.55
C ARG A 90 -5.57 23.90 10.48
N SER A 91 -6.59 23.87 9.64
CA SER A 91 -6.73 24.78 8.48
C SER A 91 -7.70 25.94 8.72
N GLY A 92 -8.46 25.92 9.83
CA GLY A 92 -9.48 26.94 10.13
C GLY A 92 -10.71 26.92 9.23
N SER A 93 -10.72 26.09 8.18
CA SER A 93 -11.81 25.95 7.21
C SER A 93 -12.23 24.50 7.02
N PHE A 94 -13.52 24.27 6.77
CA PHE A 94 -14.00 22.94 6.34
C PHE A 94 -13.75 22.67 4.84
N TRP A 95 -13.64 23.73 4.06
CA TRP A 95 -13.53 23.61 2.61
C TRP A 95 -12.16 24.11 2.16
N PRO A 96 -11.37 23.26 1.55
CA PRO A 96 -10.12 23.67 0.93
C PRO A 96 -10.38 24.51 -0.32
N ASP A 97 -9.35 25.18 -0.82
CA ASP A 97 -9.40 25.98 -2.03
C ASP A 97 -9.90 25.19 -3.24
N VAL A 98 -10.45 25.86 -4.25
CA VAL A 98 -11.10 25.24 -5.40
C VAL A 98 -10.16 24.28 -6.14
N GLU A 99 -8.90 24.62 -6.27
CA GLU A 99 -7.90 23.76 -6.94
C GLU A 99 -7.63 22.49 -6.14
N VAL A 100 -7.46 22.63 -4.82
CA VAL A 100 -7.27 21.49 -3.92
C VAL A 100 -8.48 20.56 -3.93
N ARG A 101 -9.70 21.13 -4.03
CA ARG A 101 -10.94 20.32 -4.13
C ARG A 101 -11.00 19.49 -5.40
N LYS A 102 -10.65 20.07 -6.56
CA LYS A 102 -10.64 19.34 -7.84
C LYS A 102 -9.66 18.18 -7.78
N PHE A 103 -8.45 18.45 -7.32
CA PHE A 103 -7.41 17.43 -7.17
C PHE A 103 -7.81 16.35 -6.14
N GLY A 104 -8.35 16.77 -5.00
CA GLY A 104 -8.86 15.88 -3.96
C GLY A 104 -10.01 14.99 -4.44
N PHE A 105 -10.89 15.52 -5.31
CA PHE A 105 -11.97 14.73 -5.90
C PHE A 105 -11.42 13.60 -6.80
N VAL A 106 -10.47 13.91 -7.69
CA VAL A 106 -9.83 12.91 -8.55
C VAL A 106 -9.11 11.86 -7.73
N LEU A 107 -8.30 12.28 -6.73
CA LEU A 107 -7.63 11.36 -5.82
C LEU A 107 -8.62 10.51 -5.04
N GLY A 108 -9.69 11.11 -4.54
CA GLY A 108 -10.73 10.41 -3.78
C GLY A 108 -11.43 9.34 -4.61
N CYS A 109 -11.82 9.66 -5.85
CA CYS A 109 -12.42 8.67 -6.76
C CYS A 109 -11.47 7.53 -7.09
N THR A 110 -10.21 7.84 -7.41
CA THR A 110 -9.20 6.83 -7.73
C THR A 110 -8.90 5.93 -6.52
N SER A 111 -8.74 6.53 -5.34
CA SER A 111 -8.53 5.78 -4.11
C SER A 111 -9.74 4.92 -3.73
N GLY A 112 -10.96 5.45 -3.92
CA GLY A 112 -12.19 4.71 -3.67
C GLY A 112 -12.29 3.44 -4.54
N ILE A 113 -11.99 3.56 -5.83
CA ILE A 113 -11.94 2.41 -6.75
C ILE A 113 -10.86 1.41 -6.29
N ALA A 114 -9.68 1.90 -5.93
CA ALA A 114 -8.59 1.04 -5.44
C ALA A 114 -8.99 0.29 -4.15
N PHE A 115 -9.69 0.95 -3.23
CA PHE A 115 -10.19 0.31 -2.00
C PHE A 115 -11.24 -0.77 -2.29
N ILE A 116 -12.18 -0.53 -3.21
CA ILE A 116 -13.17 -1.52 -3.63
C ILE A 116 -12.51 -2.75 -4.22
N LEU A 117 -11.55 -2.56 -5.12
CA LEU A 117 -10.81 -3.65 -5.76
C LEU A 117 -9.96 -4.42 -4.74
N SER A 118 -9.26 -3.72 -3.84
CA SER A 118 -8.46 -4.35 -2.79
C SER A 118 -9.32 -5.18 -1.84
N THR A 119 -10.47 -4.65 -1.42
CA THR A 119 -11.41 -5.39 -0.57
C THR A 119 -11.92 -6.64 -1.26
N ALA A 120 -12.33 -6.54 -2.52
CA ALA A 120 -12.79 -7.69 -3.30
C ALA A 120 -11.68 -8.75 -3.45
N ALA A 121 -10.42 -8.33 -3.57
CA ALA A 121 -9.27 -9.24 -3.59
C ALA A 121 -9.09 -9.94 -2.23
N TYR A 122 -9.06 -9.20 -1.12
CA TYR A 122 -8.91 -9.77 0.23
C TYR A 122 -10.01 -10.77 0.61
N MET A 123 -11.22 -10.58 0.09
CA MET A 123 -12.34 -11.52 0.33
C MET A 123 -12.23 -12.82 -0.46
N ARG A 124 -11.37 -12.90 -1.47
CA ARG A 124 -11.30 -14.03 -2.41
C ARG A 124 -9.94 -14.72 -2.47
N GLY A 125 -8.89 -14.10 -1.96
CA GLY A 125 -7.53 -14.59 -2.10
C GLY A 125 -6.74 -14.57 -0.79
N SER A 126 -5.53 -15.14 -0.84
CA SER A 126 -4.60 -15.12 0.31
C SER A 126 -4.23 -13.70 0.70
N VAL A 127 -4.40 -13.38 1.99
CA VAL A 127 -4.05 -12.06 2.55
C VAL A 127 -2.58 -11.74 2.35
N ALA A 128 -1.70 -12.72 2.51
CA ALA A 128 -0.26 -12.54 2.36
C ALA A 128 0.12 -12.12 0.93
N VAL A 129 -0.43 -12.83 -0.06
CA VAL A 129 -0.17 -12.55 -1.48
C VAL A 129 -0.69 -11.17 -1.88
N ILE A 130 -1.92 -10.86 -1.49
CA ILE A 130 -2.55 -9.57 -1.85
C ILE A 130 -1.81 -8.41 -1.18
N THR A 131 -1.45 -8.54 0.09
CA THR A 131 -0.67 -7.51 0.80
C THR A 131 0.69 -7.30 0.15
N ALA A 132 1.37 -8.36 -0.26
CA ALA A 132 2.65 -8.27 -0.95
C ALA A 132 2.52 -7.61 -2.34
N LEU A 133 1.46 -7.92 -3.10
CA LEU A 133 1.18 -7.27 -4.38
C LEU A 133 0.89 -5.77 -4.19
N ILE A 134 0.10 -5.40 -3.18
CA ILE A 134 -0.17 -4.00 -2.86
C ILE A 134 1.11 -3.27 -2.44
N ALA A 135 2.01 -3.94 -1.71
CA ALA A 135 3.29 -3.37 -1.31
C ALA A 135 4.23 -3.06 -2.49
N LEU A 136 3.98 -3.62 -3.68
CA LEU A 136 4.71 -3.29 -4.91
C LEU A 136 4.21 -2.01 -5.62
N CYS A 137 3.18 -1.34 -5.10
CA CYS A 137 2.69 -0.06 -5.66
C CYS A 137 3.79 1.00 -5.91
N PRO A 138 4.86 1.13 -5.09
CA PRO A 138 5.98 2.02 -5.41
C PRO A 138 6.60 1.75 -6.78
N GLY A 139 6.62 0.49 -7.24
CA GLY A 139 7.11 0.13 -8.58
C GLY A 139 6.28 0.77 -9.69
N VAL A 140 4.96 0.75 -9.54
CA VAL A 140 4.05 1.42 -10.48
C VAL A 140 4.29 2.93 -10.47
N SER A 141 4.51 3.54 -9.30
CA SER A 141 4.81 4.96 -9.17
C SER A 141 6.10 5.33 -9.89
N VAL A 142 7.15 4.51 -9.78
CA VAL A 142 8.43 4.71 -10.51
C VAL A 142 8.21 4.66 -12.03
N ILE A 143 7.43 3.70 -12.53
CA ILE A 143 7.13 3.60 -13.97
C ILE A 143 6.35 4.83 -14.46
N VAL A 144 5.38 5.30 -13.68
CA VAL A 144 4.61 6.51 -13.99
C VAL A 144 5.51 7.75 -13.98
N ALA A 145 6.36 7.91 -12.98
CA ALA A 145 7.31 9.01 -12.88
C ALA A 145 8.27 9.03 -14.07
N TRP A 146 8.84 7.89 -14.42
CA TRP A 146 9.70 7.77 -15.61
C TRP A 146 8.97 8.13 -16.90
N LYS A 147 7.78 7.59 -17.13
CA LYS A 147 7.07 7.76 -18.40
C LYS A 147 6.45 9.16 -18.56
N PHE A 148 5.88 9.73 -17.50
CA PHE A 148 5.11 10.98 -17.57
C PHE A 148 5.89 12.19 -17.08
N LEU A 149 6.71 12.03 -16.02
CA LEU A 149 7.54 13.12 -15.50
C LEU A 149 8.94 13.14 -16.09
N LYS A 150 9.32 12.09 -16.87
CA LYS A 150 10.64 11.90 -17.47
C LYS A 150 11.78 11.90 -16.43
N GLU A 151 11.49 11.42 -15.24
CA GLU A 151 12.49 11.24 -14.19
C GLU A 151 13.43 10.09 -14.55
N GLU A 152 14.71 10.23 -14.20
CA GLU A 152 15.71 9.19 -14.40
C GLU A 152 15.49 8.07 -13.36
N ILE A 153 15.42 6.82 -13.86
CA ILE A 153 15.33 5.66 -12.98
C ILE A 153 16.72 5.30 -12.49
N SER A 154 16.90 5.22 -11.18
CA SER A 154 18.17 4.79 -10.60
C SER A 154 18.41 3.29 -10.79
N ALA A 155 19.68 2.86 -10.81
CA ALA A 155 20.04 1.44 -10.89
C ALA A 155 19.43 0.62 -9.73
N LEU A 156 19.26 1.24 -8.56
CA LEU A 156 18.60 0.61 -7.41
C LEU A 156 17.13 0.34 -7.68
N GLN A 157 16.43 1.30 -8.29
CA GLN A 157 15.01 1.14 -8.65
C GLN A 157 14.82 0.06 -9.73
N ILE A 158 15.73 -0.03 -10.71
CA ILE A 158 15.70 -1.11 -11.70
C ILE A 158 15.87 -2.47 -11.02
N THR A 159 16.85 -2.59 -10.12
CA THR A 159 17.07 -3.82 -9.35
C THR A 159 15.87 -4.17 -8.49
N GLY A 160 15.28 -3.19 -7.82
CA GLY A 160 14.05 -3.35 -7.05
C GLY A 160 12.87 -3.81 -7.92
N GLY A 161 12.76 -3.29 -9.14
CA GLY A 161 11.76 -3.73 -10.13
C GLY A 161 11.92 -5.20 -10.51
N VAL A 162 13.16 -5.65 -10.72
CA VAL A 162 13.46 -7.08 -11.01
C VAL A 162 13.02 -7.96 -9.84
N PHE A 163 13.38 -7.61 -8.61
CA PHE A 163 12.91 -8.34 -7.42
C PHE A 163 11.39 -8.36 -7.31
N GLY A 164 10.73 -7.23 -7.65
CA GLY A 164 9.27 -7.15 -7.68
C GLY A 164 8.65 -8.11 -8.68
N VAL A 165 9.16 -8.16 -9.90
CA VAL A 165 8.68 -9.10 -10.93
C VAL A 165 8.89 -10.54 -10.50
N VAL A 166 10.06 -10.88 -9.96
CA VAL A 166 10.34 -12.23 -9.43
C VAL A 166 9.36 -12.60 -8.33
N SER A 167 9.08 -11.68 -7.41
CA SER A 167 8.10 -11.88 -6.34
C SER A 167 6.71 -12.20 -6.89
N VAL A 168 6.23 -11.45 -7.89
CA VAL A 168 4.92 -11.68 -8.51
C VAL A 168 4.86 -13.06 -9.19
N ILE A 169 5.93 -13.46 -9.90
CA ILE A 169 6.01 -14.78 -10.54
C ILE A 169 5.95 -15.90 -9.49
N LEU A 170 6.69 -15.76 -8.40
CA LEU A 170 6.69 -16.73 -7.30
C LEU A 170 5.30 -16.88 -6.67
N PHE A 171 4.57 -15.77 -6.48
CA PHE A 171 3.19 -15.83 -6.00
C PHE A 171 2.27 -16.53 -7.00
N ALA A 172 2.38 -16.21 -8.29
CA ALA A 172 1.56 -16.83 -9.32
C ALA A 172 1.81 -18.34 -9.50
N MET A 173 3.01 -18.82 -9.15
CA MET A 173 3.36 -20.25 -9.19
C MET A 173 3.03 -20.97 -7.87
N GLY A 174 2.84 -20.25 -6.79
CA GLY A 174 2.55 -20.80 -5.46
C GLY A 174 1.06 -21.02 -5.18
N THR A 175 0.18 -20.32 -5.91
CA THR A 175 -1.28 -20.47 -5.88
C THR A 175 -1.73 -21.56 -6.82
#